data_6144afbd4c5e75d623a4d799f538bdff
#
_entry.id   6144afbd4c5e75d623a4d799f538bdff
#
_cell.length_a   1.000
_cell.length_b   1.000
_cell.length_c   1.000
_cell.angle_alpha   90.00
_cell.angle_beta   90.00
_cell.angle_gamma   90.00
#
_symmetry.space_group_name_H-M   'P 1'
#
loop_
_entity.id
_entity.type
_entity.pdbx_description
1 polymer ?
#
loop_
_entity_poly.entity_id
_entity_poly.type
_entity_poly.pdbx_seq_one_letter_code
_entity_poly.pdbx_strand_id
1 'polypeptide(L)'
;VIQSEGWGVLHRLVQQNPEAIIAGRSRSQSNSKEIYFDSESMYLSLETRLKLAEGDVFHRAMGVFGACYILPCKNLPVIPPKLTVDDFFIAYAQLKTGKPSIVSHEIVAHESVSGKLAVEFRRKRRITCGNWQNLLKLPKLPGRASFQTLWLLWSHKILRWLTPILGIALIVSGCFLDTFLQPYGYFWSLTCIGLIALCMVAHNLGERLFHRSPKLLQGFSYFIIMNMAVLWGTFDFVLGRRHGIWKPTERMRNE
;
A
#
# COMPACT_ATOMS: atom_id res chain seq x y z
N VAL A 1 3.01 -11.51 -15.41
CA VAL A 1 3.91 -11.88 -16.53
C VAL A 1 4.79 -10.69 -16.85
N ILE A 2 6.10 -10.88 -16.98
CA ILE A 2 7.06 -9.83 -17.41
C ILE A 2 7.01 -9.75 -18.93
N GLN A 3 7.01 -8.54 -19.49
CA GLN A 3 7.13 -8.35 -20.94
C GLN A 3 8.50 -8.83 -21.44
N SER A 4 8.57 -9.41 -22.64
CA SER A 4 9.79 -9.98 -23.22
C SER A 4 10.97 -9.01 -23.23
N GLU A 5 10.72 -7.74 -23.53
CA GLU A 5 11.72 -6.66 -23.54
C GLU A 5 12.33 -6.39 -22.15
N GLY A 6 11.58 -6.67 -21.08
CA GLY A 6 12.05 -6.46 -19.70
C GLY A 6 13.18 -7.39 -19.26
N TRP A 7 13.35 -8.54 -19.91
CA TRP A 7 14.40 -9.50 -19.54
C TRP A 7 15.81 -9.01 -19.84
N GLY A 8 16.01 -8.35 -20.99
CA GLY A 8 17.30 -7.75 -21.35
C GLY A 8 17.69 -6.61 -20.40
N VAL A 9 16.72 -5.79 -20.01
CA VAL A 9 16.94 -4.72 -19.04
C VAL A 9 17.26 -5.30 -17.65
N LEU A 10 16.55 -6.33 -17.24
CA LEU A 10 16.77 -7.01 -15.96
C LEU A 10 18.19 -7.58 -15.89
N HIS A 11 18.64 -8.26 -16.93
CA HIS A 11 19.99 -8.80 -17.02
C HIS A 11 21.06 -7.71 -16.89
N ARG A 12 20.92 -6.61 -17.62
CA ARG A 12 21.82 -5.45 -17.56
C ARG A 12 21.88 -4.86 -16.14
N LEU A 13 20.71 -4.63 -15.52
CA LEU A 13 20.64 -4.04 -14.17
C LEU A 13 21.29 -4.94 -13.12
N VAL A 14 21.13 -6.26 -13.22
CA VAL A 14 21.78 -7.23 -12.33
C VAL A 14 23.29 -7.18 -12.45
N GLN A 15 23.81 -7.12 -13.68
CA GLN A 15 25.26 -7.00 -13.90
C GLN A 15 25.83 -5.70 -13.35
N GLN A 16 25.12 -4.58 -13.53
CA GLN A 16 25.54 -3.27 -13.05
C GLN A 16 25.42 -3.13 -11.52
N ASN A 17 24.48 -3.85 -10.91
CA ASN A 17 24.15 -3.73 -9.47
C ASN A 17 24.08 -5.11 -8.80
N PRO A 18 25.18 -5.85 -8.66
CA PRO A 18 25.17 -7.25 -8.22
C PRO A 18 24.73 -7.47 -6.77
N GLU A 19 24.67 -6.41 -5.96
CA GLU A 19 24.24 -6.47 -4.55
C GLU A 19 22.80 -5.93 -4.35
N ALA A 20 22.19 -5.34 -5.39
CA ALA A 20 20.90 -4.69 -5.28
C ALA A 20 19.72 -5.69 -5.27
N ILE A 21 18.64 -5.28 -4.59
CA ILE A 21 17.31 -5.80 -4.93
C ILE A 21 16.74 -4.97 -6.08
N ILE A 22 16.33 -5.64 -7.15
CA ILE A 22 15.80 -4.99 -8.36
C ILE A 22 14.36 -5.43 -8.55
N ALA A 23 13.46 -4.46 -8.67
CA ALA A 23 12.04 -4.69 -8.90
C ALA A 23 11.55 -4.02 -10.18
N GLY A 24 10.58 -4.66 -10.83
CA GLY A 24 9.80 -4.03 -11.88
C GLY A 24 8.64 -3.22 -11.30
N ARG A 25 8.10 -2.30 -12.10
CA ARG A 25 6.84 -1.62 -11.77
C ARG A 25 5.66 -2.55 -12.00
N SER A 26 4.66 -2.48 -11.10
CA SER A 26 3.39 -3.17 -11.31
C SER A 26 2.47 -2.33 -12.18
N ARG A 27 1.85 -2.96 -13.18
CA ARG A 27 0.79 -2.38 -14.00
C ARG A 27 -0.46 -3.22 -13.84
N SER A 28 -1.54 -2.60 -13.40
CA SER A 28 -2.83 -3.27 -13.31
C SER A 28 -3.37 -3.60 -14.71
N GLN A 29 -3.84 -4.82 -14.86
CA GLN A 29 -4.52 -5.29 -16.06
C GLN A 29 -5.86 -5.89 -15.63
N SER A 30 -6.96 -5.41 -16.23
CA SER A 30 -8.27 -6.00 -16.05
C SER A 30 -9.03 -5.97 -17.36
N ASN A 31 -9.74 -7.03 -17.62
CA ASN A 31 -10.70 -7.13 -18.73
C ASN A 31 -12.12 -6.77 -18.26
N SER A 32 -12.32 -6.38 -17.01
CA SER A 32 -13.64 -6.07 -16.45
C SER A 32 -13.84 -4.56 -16.31
N LYS A 33 -15.05 -4.10 -16.64
CA LYS A 33 -15.51 -2.73 -16.40
C LYS A 33 -15.95 -2.55 -14.93
N GLU A 34 -15.15 -3.04 -13.98
CA GLU A 34 -15.51 -2.92 -12.58
C GLU A 34 -15.28 -1.50 -12.06
N ILE A 35 -16.22 -0.99 -11.28
CA ILE A 35 -16.35 0.41 -10.82
C ILE A 35 -15.09 0.92 -10.12
N TYR A 36 -14.46 0.09 -9.30
CA TYR A 36 -13.30 0.49 -8.50
C TYR A 36 -11.93 0.17 -9.15
N PHE A 37 -11.93 -0.37 -10.36
CA PHE A 37 -10.70 -0.65 -11.09
C PHE A 37 -9.87 0.61 -11.33
N ASP A 38 -10.52 1.69 -11.76
CA ASP A 38 -9.85 2.98 -12.01
C ASP A 38 -9.20 3.52 -10.71
N SER A 39 -9.90 3.41 -9.57
CA SER A 39 -9.38 3.90 -8.28
C SER A 39 -8.19 3.10 -7.78
N GLU A 40 -8.22 1.77 -7.87
CA GLU A 40 -7.08 0.91 -7.50
C GLU A 40 -5.91 1.10 -8.47
N SER A 41 -6.18 1.22 -9.76
CA SER A 41 -5.16 1.49 -10.79
C SER A 41 -4.47 2.83 -10.55
N MET A 42 -5.23 3.87 -10.19
CA MET A 42 -4.68 5.17 -9.82
C MET A 42 -3.80 5.07 -8.56
N TYR A 43 -4.26 4.37 -7.54
CA TYR A 43 -3.47 4.13 -6.33
C TYR A 43 -2.15 3.41 -6.64
N LEU A 44 -2.17 2.33 -7.43
CA LEU A 44 -0.97 1.60 -7.84
C LEU A 44 -0.02 2.46 -8.68
N SER A 45 -0.57 3.34 -9.52
CA SER A 45 0.22 4.30 -10.30
C SER A 45 0.94 5.30 -9.39
N LEU A 46 0.26 5.85 -8.38
CA LEU A 46 0.88 6.76 -7.40
C LEU A 46 1.94 6.06 -6.56
N GLU A 47 1.68 4.84 -6.08
CA GLU A 47 2.66 4.03 -5.35
C GLU A 47 3.90 3.73 -6.21
N THR A 48 3.69 3.45 -7.51
CA THR A 48 4.77 3.23 -8.46
C THR A 48 5.62 4.48 -8.63
N ARG A 49 5.01 5.64 -8.87
CA ARG A 49 5.72 6.92 -9.01
C ARG A 49 6.54 7.26 -7.77
N LEU A 50 5.97 7.02 -6.59
CA LEU A 50 6.65 7.27 -5.32
C LEU A 50 7.89 6.39 -5.17
N LYS A 51 7.79 5.08 -5.43
CA LYS A 51 8.93 4.15 -5.36
C LYS A 51 10.01 4.45 -6.39
N LEU A 52 9.63 4.89 -7.57
CA LEU A 52 10.57 5.31 -8.60
C LEU A 52 11.33 6.56 -8.15
N ALA A 53 10.63 7.58 -7.66
CA ALA A 53 11.24 8.79 -7.11
C ALA A 53 12.17 8.50 -5.92
N GLU A 54 11.79 7.58 -5.03
CA GLU A 54 12.65 7.12 -3.94
C GLU A 54 13.93 6.44 -4.47
N GLY A 55 13.79 5.60 -5.51
CA GLY A 55 14.91 4.94 -6.17
C GLY A 55 15.85 5.93 -6.84
N ASP A 56 15.31 6.92 -7.55
CA ASP A 56 16.07 7.93 -8.27
C ASP A 56 16.81 8.88 -7.32
N VAL A 57 16.16 9.35 -6.25
CA VAL A 57 16.72 10.35 -5.33
C VAL A 57 17.63 9.72 -4.28
N PHE A 58 17.21 8.60 -3.70
CA PHE A 58 17.90 7.99 -2.55
C PHE A 58 18.65 6.70 -2.89
N HIS A 59 18.49 6.15 -4.09
CA HIS A 59 18.90 4.79 -4.47
C HIS A 59 18.36 3.72 -3.51
N ARG A 60 17.18 4.00 -2.91
CA ARG A 60 16.56 3.24 -1.82
C ARG A 60 15.04 3.27 -1.92
N ALA A 61 14.45 2.45 -2.78
CA ALA A 61 13.00 2.32 -2.80
C ALA A 61 12.50 1.54 -1.57
N MET A 62 11.56 2.12 -0.81
CA MET A 62 10.98 1.50 0.38
C MET A 62 9.92 0.45 0.01
N GLY A 63 10.37 -0.77 -0.16
CA GLY A 63 9.57 -1.93 -0.52
C GLY A 63 9.49 -2.14 -2.03
N VAL A 64 9.55 -3.37 -2.42
CA VAL A 64 9.41 -3.83 -3.81
C VAL A 64 7.95 -4.18 -4.11
N PHE A 65 7.62 -4.38 -5.37
CA PHE A 65 6.34 -4.97 -5.74
C PHE A 65 6.47 -6.49 -5.70
N GLY A 66 5.62 -7.15 -4.92
CA GLY A 66 5.62 -8.61 -4.80
C GLY A 66 5.37 -9.36 -6.12
N ALA A 67 4.88 -8.66 -7.15
CA ALA A 67 4.64 -9.21 -8.48
C ALA A 67 5.93 -9.57 -9.24
N CYS A 68 7.02 -8.80 -9.05
CA CYS A 68 8.29 -9.02 -9.72
C CYS A 68 9.43 -8.32 -9.01
N TYR A 69 10.31 -9.08 -8.39
CA TYR A 69 11.60 -8.61 -7.91
C TYR A 69 12.63 -9.73 -7.91
N ILE A 70 13.89 -9.38 -7.98
CA ILE A 70 15.02 -10.30 -7.82
C ILE A 70 16.03 -9.70 -6.85
N LEU A 71 16.75 -10.58 -6.17
CA LEU A 71 17.86 -10.23 -5.29
C LEU A 71 18.88 -11.36 -5.30
N PRO A 72 20.17 -11.11 -4.98
CA PRO A 72 21.16 -12.14 -4.83
C PRO A 72 20.79 -13.11 -3.70
N CYS A 73 20.87 -14.42 -3.92
CA CYS A 73 20.52 -15.43 -2.91
C CYS A 73 21.27 -15.24 -1.58
N LYS A 74 22.54 -14.83 -1.63
CA LYS A 74 23.35 -14.52 -0.43
C LYS A 74 22.78 -13.37 0.43
N ASN A 75 21.92 -12.55 -0.15
CA ASN A 75 21.31 -11.38 0.50
C ASN A 75 19.91 -11.70 1.04
N LEU A 76 19.37 -12.89 0.77
CA LEU A 76 18.05 -13.26 1.26
C LEU A 76 18.10 -13.41 2.78
N PRO A 77 17.32 -12.62 3.53
CA PRO A 77 17.28 -12.74 4.98
C PRO A 77 16.58 -14.03 5.40
N VAL A 78 16.88 -14.50 6.61
CA VAL A 78 16.08 -15.58 7.21
C VAL A 78 14.65 -15.09 7.41
N ILE A 79 13.72 -15.69 6.67
CA ILE A 79 12.31 -15.31 6.73
C ILE A 79 11.67 -15.95 7.96
N PRO A 80 11.14 -15.16 8.90
CA PRO A 80 10.49 -15.71 10.08
C PRO A 80 9.26 -16.54 9.70
N PRO A 81 9.00 -17.65 10.41
CA PRO A 81 7.79 -18.44 10.15
C PRO A 81 6.53 -17.58 10.36
N LYS A 82 5.52 -17.86 9.54
CA LYS A 82 4.22 -17.15 9.58
C LYS A 82 4.30 -15.65 9.24
N LEU A 83 5.27 -15.26 8.42
CA LEU A 83 5.35 -13.93 7.85
C LEU A 83 4.24 -13.77 6.79
N THR A 84 3.45 -12.69 6.87
CA THR A 84 2.31 -12.47 5.96
C THR A 84 2.68 -11.60 4.75
N VAL A 85 3.65 -10.70 4.91
CA VAL A 85 4.10 -9.73 3.90
C VAL A 85 5.62 -9.82 3.83
N ASP A 86 6.10 -10.66 2.96
CA ASP A 86 7.52 -10.99 2.83
C ASP A 86 8.29 -9.97 1.98
N ASP A 87 7.67 -9.43 0.94
CA ASP A 87 8.24 -8.45 0.03
C ASP A 87 8.74 -7.19 0.78
N PHE A 88 7.94 -6.65 1.68
CA PHE A 88 8.34 -5.51 2.52
C PHE A 88 9.48 -5.88 3.47
N PHE A 89 9.40 -7.06 4.11
CA PHE A 89 10.42 -7.51 5.06
C PHE A 89 11.78 -7.70 4.37
N ILE A 90 11.80 -8.35 3.22
CA ILE A 90 13.00 -8.60 2.41
C ILE A 90 13.61 -7.28 1.93
N ALA A 91 12.79 -6.38 1.37
CA ALA A 91 13.27 -5.08 0.90
C ALA A 91 13.89 -4.24 2.04
N TYR A 92 13.23 -4.20 3.20
CA TYR A 92 13.78 -3.48 4.35
C TYR A 92 15.09 -4.11 4.85
N ALA A 93 15.20 -5.43 4.87
CA ALA A 93 16.44 -6.11 5.26
C ALA A 93 17.63 -5.70 4.37
N GLN A 94 17.40 -5.56 3.06
CA GLN A 94 18.39 -5.05 2.11
C GLN A 94 18.83 -3.63 2.48
N LEU A 95 17.86 -2.73 2.67
CA LEU A 95 18.14 -1.33 3.00
C LEU A 95 18.85 -1.17 4.34
N LYS A 96 18.53 -2.03 5.32
CA LYS A 96 19.16 -2.02 6.64
C LYS A 96 20.63 -2.44 6.59
N THR A 97 21.01 -3.30 5.66
CA THR A 97 22.41 -3.69 5.41
C THR A 97 23.15 -2.73 4.48
N GLY A 98 22.54 -1.61 4.11
CA GLY A 98 23.16 -0.59 3.25
C GLY A 98 23.13 -0.91 1.76
N LYS A 99 22.48 -2.00 1.35
CA LYS A 99 22.40 -2.41 -0.05
C LYS A 99 21.32 -1.64 -0.81
N PRO A 100 21.52 -1.35 -2.11
CA PRO A 100 20.57 -0.57 -2.88
C PRO A 100 19.29 -1.34 -3.18
N SER A 101 18.19 -0.59 -3.34
CA SER A 101 16.90 -1.08 -3.82
C SER A 101 16.49 -0.25 -5.01
N ILE A 102 16.40 -0.89 -6.17
CA ILE A 102 16.18 -0.26 -7.47
C ILE A 102 14.80 -0.68 -7.99
N VAL A 103 14.00 0.30 -8.39
CA VAL A 103 12.76 0.04 -9.13
C VAL A 103 12.94 0.54 -10.55
N SER A 104 12.78 -0.36 -11.54
CA SER A 104 12.96 -0.02 -12.94
C SER A 104 11.65 0.42 -13.60
N HIS A 105 11.71 1.50 -14.37
CA HIS A 105 10.64 1.95 -15.24
C HIS A 105 10.39 1.00 -16.43
N GLU A 106 11.45 0.36 -16.90
CA GLU A 106 11.44 -0.45 -18.12
C GLU A 106 10.92 -1.88 -17.88
N ILE A 107 11.05 -2.39 -16.65
CA ILE A 107 10.55 -3.72 -16.28
C ILE A 107 9.08 -3.58 -15.86
N VAL A 108 8.16 -4.11 -16.67
CA VAL A 108 6.72 -4.06 -16.39
C VAL A 108 6.20 -5.44 -16.02
N ALA A 109 5.70 -5.58 -14.80
CA ALA A 109 4.98 -6.76 -14.36
C ALA A 109 3.47 -6.50 -14.42
N HIS A 110 2.76 -7.26 -15.22
CA HIS A 110 1.31 -7.19 -15.28
C HIS A 110 0.68 -7.95 -14.11
N GLU A 111 -0.15 -7.27 -13.35
CA GLU A 111 -0.88 -7.84 -12.23
C GLU A 111 -2.39 -7.69 -12.46
N SER A 112 -3.13 -8.79 -12.36
CA SER A 112 -4.59 -8.73 -12.40
C SER A 112 -5.13 -8.21 -11.08
N VAL A 113 -5.92 -7.16 -11.15
CA VAL A 113 -6.62 -6.55 -10.01
C VAL A 113 -8.07 -7.04 -10.05
N SER A 114 -8.61 -7.42 -8.90
CA SER A 114 -9.95 -8.02 -8.85
C SER A 114 -11.08 -7.01 -9.11
N GLY A 115 -10.82 -5.71 -8.94
CA GLY A 115 -11.85 -4.65 -9.03
C GLY A 115 -12.98 -4.76 -8.00
N LYS A 116 -13.11 -5.89 -7.28
CA LYS A 116 -14.12 -6.12 -6.26
C LYS A 116 -13.70 -5.51 -4.93
N LEU A 117 -14.46 -4.52 -4.48
CA LEU A 117 -14.19 -3.77 -3.24
C LEU A 117 -13.96 -4.66 -2.02
N ALA A 118 -14.78 -5.71 -1.85
CA ALA A 118 -14.67 -6.64 -0.72
C ALA A 118 -13.37 -7.47 -0.74
N VAL A 119 -12.84 -7.76 -1.93
CA VAL A 119 -11.57 -8.48 -2.11
C VAL A 119 -10.42 -7.56 -1.74
N GLU A 120 -10.42 -6.32 -2.25
CA GLU A 120 -9.41 -5.33 -1.94
C GLU A 120 -9.42 -4.93 -0.46
N PHE A 121 -10.59 -4.78 0.15
CA PHE A 121 -10.74 -4.54 1.58
C PHE A 121 -10.04 -5.65 2.41
N ARG A 122 -10.34 -6.91 2.13
CA ARG A 122 -9.71 -8.05 2.83
C ARG A 122 -8.22 -8.10 2.59
N ARG A 123 -7.77 -7.81 1.36
CA ARG A 123 -6.35 -7.74 1.00
C ARG A 123 -5.63 -6.65 1.79
N LYS A 124 -6.14 -5.41 1.82
CA LYS A 124 -5.53 -4.27 2.55
C LYS A 124 -5.51 -4.53 4.06
N ARG A 125 -6.61 -5.04 4.62
CA ARG A 125 -6.68 -5.45 6.04
C ARG A 125 -5.58 -6.45 6.40
N ARG A 126 -5.41 -7.50 5.62
CA ARG A 126 -4.39 -8.53 5.82
C ARG A 126 -2.98 -7.96 5.71
N ILE A 127 -2.73 -7.16 4.66
CA ILE A 127 -1.42 -6.52 4.42
C ILE A 127 -1.07 -5.59 5.59
N THR A 128 -1.99 -4.78 6.08
CA THR A 128 -1.74 -3.87 7.19
C THR A 128 -1.41 -4.62 8.47
N CYS A 129 -2.18 -5.64 8.83
CA CYS A 129 -1.88 -6.49 9.98
C CYS A 129 -0.48 -7.12 9.86
N GLY A 130 -0.13 -7.66 8.69
CA GLY A 130 1.20 -8.24 8.42
C GLY A 130 2.33 -7.22 8.48
N ASN A 131 2.09 -6.01 8.01
CA ASN A 131 3.08 -4.92 8.06
C ASN A 131 3.40 -4.50 9.50
N TRP A 132 2.39 -4.36 10.37
CA TRP A 132 2.60 -4.11 11.80
C TRP A 132 3.38 -5.24 12.48
N GLN A 133 3.05 -6.50 12.14
CA GLN A 133 3.80 -7.67 12.64
C GLN A 133 5.26 -7.66 12.17
N ASN A 134 5.50 -7.25 10.91
CA ASN A 134 6.84 -7.10 10.38
C ASN A 134 7.61 -6.01 11.10
N LEU A 135 7.00 -4.85 11.36
CA LEU A 135 7.64 -3.72 12.03
C LEU A 135 8.27 -4.15 13.38
N LEU A 136 7.62 -5.04 14.14
CA LEU A 136 8.17 -5.58 15.39
C LEU A 136 9.39 -6.50 15.18
N LYS A 137 9.56 -7.04 13.96
CA LYS A 137 10.67 -7.93 13.62
C LYS A 137 11.86 -7.19 12.99
N LEU A 138 11.64 -6.00 12.42
CA LEU A 138 12.68 -5.22 11.74
C LEU A 138 13.89 -4.90 12.63
N PRO A 139 13.77 -4.59 13.93
CA PRO A 139 14.92 -4.34 14.78
C PRO A 139 15.87 -5.54 14.90
N LYS A 140 15.34 -6.77 14.78
CA LYS A 140 16.10 -8.03 14.89
C LYS A 140 16.91 -8.36 13.64
N LEU A 141 16.69 -7.69 12.53
CA LEU A 141 17.46 -7.86 11.30
C LEU A 141 18.88 -7.32 11.49
N PRO A 142 19.88 -7.95 10.85
CA PRO A 142 21.27 -7.47 10.87
C PRO A 142 21.42 -6.10 10.22
N GLY A 143 22.46 -5.36 10.60
CA GLY A 143 22.80 -4.06 10.04
C GLY A 143 22.18 -2.87 10.80
N ARG A 144 22.56 -1.67 10.38
CA ARG A 144 22.06 -0.39 10.90
C ARG A 144 21.33 0.36 9.80
N ALA A 145 20.07 0.68 10.03
CA ALA A 145 19.33 1.53 9.10
C ALA A 145 19.93 2.95 9.07
N SER A 146 20.17 3.47 7.88
CA SER A 146 20.55 4.86 7.70
C SER A 146 19.37 5.79 8.03
N PHE A 147 19.67 7.07 8.29
CA PHE A 147 18.63 8.08 8.48
C PHE A 147 17.63 8.11 7.30
N GLN A 148 18.13 8.03 6.08
CA GLN A 148 17.30 7.99 4.86
C GLN A 148 16.36 6.78 4.85
N THR A 149 16.85 5.58 5.23
CA THR A 149 16.02 4.37 5.32
C THR A 149 14.93 4.52 6.38
N LEU A 150 15.25 5.11 7.53
CA LEU A 150 14.27 5.38 8.59
C LEU A 150 13.24 6.44 8.14
N TRP A 151 13.70 7.51 7.48
CA TRP A 151 12.82 8.54 6.93
C TRP A 151 11.83 7.96 5.94
N LEU A 152 12.29 7.14 4.99
CA LEU A 152 11.43 6.46 4.01
C LEU A 152 10.46 5.50 4.68
N LEU A 153 10.90 4.75 5.72
CA LEU A 153 10.02 3.88 6.49
C LEU A 153 8.89 4.67 7.15
N TRP A 154 9.22 5.79 7.80
CA TRP A 154 8.25 6.62 8.49
C TRP A 154 7.29 7.31 7.52
N SER A 155 7.82 8.05 6.54
CA SER A 155 7.02 8.88 5.63
C SER A 155 6.18 8.05 4.66
N HIS A 156 6.74 6.99 4.08
CA HIS A 156 6.05 6.20 3.05
C HIS A 156 5.19 5.07 3.65
N LYS A 157 5.59 4.46 4.77
CA LYS A 157 4.89 3.29 5.32
C LYS A 157 4.12 3.60 6.60
N ILE A 158 4.80 4.00 7.66
CA ILE A 158 4.20 4.13 9.00
C ILE A 158 3.13 5.22 8.99
N LEU A 159 3.43 6.41 8.46
CA LEU A 159 2.47 7.52 8.41
C LEU A 159 1.19 7.13 7.65
N ARG A 160 1.33 6.39 6.56
CA ARG A 160 0.19 5.89 5.79
C ARG A 160 -0.66 4.88 6.59
N TRP A 161 -0.04 4.03 7.41
CA TRP A 161 -0.80 3.10 8.27
C TRP A 161 -1.47 3.82 9.44
N LEU A 162 -0.91 4.95 9.87
CA LEU A 162 -1.48 5.80 10.91
C LEU A 162 -2.56 6.75 10.38
N THR A 163 -2.67 6.97 9.07
CA THR A 163 -3.62 7.92 8.45
C THR A 163 -5.05 7.79 9.02
N PRO A 164 -5.69 6.61 9.10
CA PRO A 164 -7.05 6.51 9.63
C PRO A 164 -7.12 6.85 11.14
N ILE A 165 -6.09 6.54 11.91
CA ILE A 165 -6.02 6.88 13.34
C ILE A 165 -5.87 8.39 13.51
N LEU A 166 -4.99 9.02 12.72
CA LEU A 166 -4.80 10.47 12.71
C LEU A 166 -6.06 11.20 12.26
N GLY A 167 -6.79 10.65 11.27
CA GLY A 167 -8.07 11.18 10.83
C GLY A 167 -9.12 11.17 11.96
N ILE A 168 -9.22 10.05 12.69
CA ILE A 168 -10.10 9.96 13.86
C ILE A 168 -9.67 10.95 14.94
N ALA A 169 -8.36 11.01 15.25
CA ALA A 169 -7.84 11.94 16.24
C ALA A 169 -8.14 13.40 15.89
N LEU A 170 -8.03 13.76 14.60
CA LEU A 170 -8.38 15.09 14.10
C LEU A 170 -9.87 15.41 14.32
N ILE A 171 -10.77 14.47 14.01
CA ILE A 171 -12.21 14.64 14.23
C ILE A 171 -12.51 14.79 15.73
N VAL A 172 -11.94 13.93 16.56
CA VAL A 172 -12.12 14.00 18.03
C VAL A 172 -11.58 15.30 18.60
N SER A 173 -10.39 15.74 18.17
CA SER A 173 -9.81 17.04 18.59
C SER A 173 -10.69 18.20 18.15
N GLY A 174 -11.28 18.13 16.95
CA GLY A 174 -12.25 19.12 16.46
C GLY A 174 -13.48 19.18 17.36
N CYS A 175 -14.05 18.05 17.76
CA CYS A 175 -15.18 17.99 18.69
C CYS A 175 -14.85 18.64 20.05
N PHE A 176 -13.64 18.37 20.59
CA PHE A 176 -13.19 19.03 21.83
C PHE A 176 -13.07 20.53 21.65
N LEU A 177 -12.42 20.99 20.57
CA LEU A 177 -12.23 22.39 20.28
C LEU A 177 -13.58 23.11 20.10
N ASP A 178 -14.52 22.50 19.39
CA ASP A 178 -15.89 22.98 19.20
C ASP A 178 -16.61 23.16 20.54
N THR A 179 -16.34 22.32 21.53
CA THR A 179 -16.93 22.40 22.89
C THR A 179 -16.38 23.60 23.66
N PHE A 180 -15.10 23.94 23.49
CA PHE A 180 -14.46 25.05 24.21
C PHE A 180 -14.71 26.41 23.55
N LEU A 181 -14.94 26.48 22.24
CA LEU A 181 -15.12 27.71 21.48
C LEU A 181 -16.60 28.15 21.35
N GLN A 182 -17.47 27.76 22.28
CA GLN A 182 -18.87 28.20 22.33
C GLN A 182 -19.03 29.73 22.14
N PRO A 183 -20.02 30.25 21.37
CA PRO A 183 -21.30 29.62 20.95
C PRO A 183 -21.31 29.00 19.55
N TYR A 184 -20.19 28.96 18.84
CA TYR A 184 -20.11 28.43 17.46
C TYR A 184 -19.66 26.94 17.41
N GLY A 185 -19.57 26.29 18.58
CA GLY A 185 -19.13 24.92 18.73
C GLY A 185 -20.02 23.91 18.00
N TYR A 186 -19.44 22.78 17.59
CA TYR A 186 -19.97 21.67 16.81
C TYR A 186 -20.05 21.88 15.29
N PHE A 187 -19.75 23.08 14.77
CA PHE A 187 -19.96 23.36 13.37
C PHE A 187 -18.94 22.63 12.47
N TRP A 188 -17.66 22.61 12.86
CA TRP A 188 -16.60 22.06 12.02
C TRP A 188 -16.59 20.53 12.01
N SER A 189 -16.63 19.89 13.16
CA SER A 189 -16.58 18.43 13.26
C SER A 189 -17.85 17.79 12.67
N LEU A 190 -19.05 18.32 12.97
CA LEU A 190 -20.29 17.85 12.38
C LEU A 190 -20.35 18.09 10.87
N THR A 191 -19.83 19.22 10.40
CA THR A 191 -19.73 19.52 8.97
C THR A 191 -18.80 18.52 8.26
N CYS A 192 -17.63 18.24 8.82
CA CYS A 192 -16.71 17.24 8.24
C CYS A 192 -17.34 15.84 8.19
N ILE A 193 -17.95 15.39 9.28
CA ILE A 193 -18.63 14.09 9.34
C ILE A 193 -19.81 14.06 8.34
N GLY A 194 -20.59 15.14 8.31
CA GLY A 194 -21.73 15.28 7.39
C GLY A 194 -21.30 15.25 5.92
N LEU A 195 -20.22 15.93 5.56
CA LEU A 195 -19.67 15.90 4.21
C LEU A 195 -19.17 14.51 3.81
N ILE A 196 -18.47 13.80 4.72
CA ILE A 196 -18.03 12.42 4.48
C ILE A 196 -19.26 11.52 4.25
N ALA A 197 -20.26 11.60 5.12
CA ALA A 197 -21.49 10.83 5.00
C ALA A 197 -22.25 11.15 3.70
N LEU A 198 -22.39 12.43 3.38
CA LEU A 198 -23.04 12.89 2.14
C LEU A 198 -22.33 12.36 0.90
N CYS A 199 -21.01 12.43 0.84
CA CYS A 199 -20.23 11.88 -0.27
C CYS A 199 -20.43 10.36 -0.41
N MET A 200 -20.46 9.63 0.69
CA MET A 200 -20.69 8.18 0.68
C MET A 200 -22.11 7.83 0.20
N VAL A 201 -23.11 8.57 0.68
CA VAL A 201 -24.51 8.39 0.26
C VAL A 201 -24.68 8.74 -1.21
N ALA A 202 -24.15 9.90 -1.65
CA ALA A 202 -24.24 10.34 -3.04
C ALA A 202 -23.57 9.33 -4.01
N HIS A 203 -22.42 8.78 -3.61
CA HIS A 203 -21.78 7.72 -4.40
C HIS A 203 -22.67 6.49 -4.52
N ASN A 204 -23.16 5.94 -3.39
CA ASN A 204 -24.01 4.76 -3.38
C ASN A 204 -25.32 4.98 -4.16
N LEU A 205 -25.92 6.16 -4.04
CA LEU A 205 -27.14 6.51 -4.75
C LEU A 205 -26.91 6.63 -6.26
N GLY A 206 -25.82 7.28 -6.66
CA GLY A 206 -25.39 7.40 -8.06
C GLY A 206 -25.18 6.05 -8.72
N GLU A 207 -24.52 5.11 -8.02
CA GLU A 207 -24.34 3.76 -8.53
C GLU A 207 -25.66 2.96 -8.62
N ARG A 208 -26.55 3.12 -7.65
CA ARG A 208 -27.86 2.41 -7.63
C ARG A 208 -28.83 2.92 -8.69
N LEU A 209 -28.92 4.25 -8.88
CA LEU A 209 -29.92 4.86 -9.75
C LEU A 209 -29.44 5.03 -11.18
N PHE A 210 -28.16 5.37 -11.38
CA PHE A 210 -27.63 5.75 -12.69
C PHE A 210 -26.56 4.79 -13.20
N HIS A 211 -26.17 3.76 -12.43
CA HIS A 211 -25.04 2.86 -12.69
C HIS A 211 -23.74 3.63 -13.00
N ARG A 212 -23.65 4.88 -12.53
CA ARG A 212 -22.51 5.78 -12.69
C ARG A 212 -22.44 6.75 -11.53
N SER A 213 -21.22 6.94 -11.01
CA SER A 213 -20.93 8.07 -10.13
C SER A 213 -19.71 8.86 -10.66
N PRO A 214 -19.58 10.14 -10.33
CA PRO A 214 -18.40 10.93 -10.70
C PRO A 214 -17.11 10.26 -10.23
N LYS A 215 -16.07 10.26 -11.05
CA LYS A 215 -14.77 9.62 -10.73
C LYS A 215 -14.16 10.13 -9.43
N LEU A 216 -14.32 11.42 -9.13
CA LEU A 216 -13.87 12.03 -7.88
C LEU A 216 -14.55 11.38 -6.67
N LEU A 217 -15.87 11.18 -6.76
CA LEU A 217 -16.67 10.60 -5.69
C LEU A 217 -16.35 9.10 -5.50
N GLN A 218 -16.12 8.38 -6.59
CA GLN A 218 -15.62 6.99 -6.55
C GLN A 218 -14.26 6.92 -5.86
N GLY A 219 -13.32 7.78 -6.24
CA GLY A 219 -11.98 7.86 -5.64
C GLY A 219 -12.03 8.19 -4.16
N PHE A 220 -12.87 9.13 -3.75
CA PHE A 220 -13.06 9.51 -2.36
C PHE A 220 -13.67 8.36 -1.54
N SER A 221 -14.73 7.72 -2.03
CA SER A 221 -15.35 6.56 -1.37
C SER A 221 -14.38 5.40 -1.26
N TYR A 222 -13.62 5.12 -2.32
CA TYR A 222 -12.57 4.12 -2.30
C TYR A 222 -11.51 4.43 -1.24
N PHE A 223 -11.05 5.69 -1.15
CA PHE A 223 -10.08 6.13 -0.16
C PHE A 223 -10.59 5.90 1.27
N ILE A 224 -11.82 6.28 1.58
CA ILE A 224 -12.42 6.07 2.91
C ILE A 224 -12.50 4.58 3.23
N ILE A 225 -13.03 3.76 2.32
CA ILE A 225 -13.19 2.32 2.54
C ILE A 225 -11.84 1.62 2.72
N MET A 226 -10.81 2.02 1.96
CA MET A 226 -9.46 1.45 2.11
C MET A 226 -8.80 1.88 3.43
N ASN A 227 -9.04 3.11 3.91
CA ASN A 227 -8.59 3.53 5.24
C ASN A 227 -9.30 2.76 6.36
N MET A 228 -10.59 2.43 6.21
CA MET A 228 -11.28 1.52 7.13
C MET A 228 -10.64 0.12 7.13
N ALA A 229 -10.22 -0.40 5.98
CA ALA A 229 -9.50 -1.67 5.91
C ALA A 229 -8.14 -1.62 6.63
N VAL A 230 -7.42 -0.50 6.50
CA VAL A 230 -6.15 -0.25 7.23
C VAL A 230 -6.41 -0.19 8.74
N LEU A 231 -7.42 0.54 9.18
CA LEU A 231 -7.81 0.61 10.59
C LEU A 231 -8.14 -0.78 11.15
N TRP A 232 -8.96 -1.54 10.43
CA TRP A 232 -9.33 -2.91 10.82
C TRP A 232 -8.13 -3.85 10.90
N GLY A 233 -7.18 -3.74 9.95
CA GLY A 233 -5.92 -4.48 9.96
C GLY A 233 -5.04 -4.13 11.17
N THR A 234 -5.06 -2.87 11.58
CA THR A 234 -4.37 -2.40 12.80
C THR A 234 -5.03 -2.99 14.05
N PHE A 235 -6.36 -3.03 14.13
CA PHE A 235 -7.07 -3.70 15.21
C PHE A 235 -6.78 -5.21 15.27
N ASP A 236 -6.74 -5.89 14.13
CA ASP A 236 -6.37 -7.31 14.09
C ASP A 236 -4.98 -7.56 14.65
N PHE A 237 -4.03 -6.65 14.34
CA PHE A 237 -2.69 -6.71 14.89
C PHE A 237 -2.69 -6.54 16.42
N VAL A 238 -3.38 -5.52 16.95
CA VAL A 238 -3.48 -5.26 18.40
C VAL A 238 -4.14 -6.42 19.15
N LEU A 239 -5.16 -7.04 18.54
CA LEU A 239 -5.83 -8.22 19.08
C LEU A 239 -5.05 -9.53 18.91
N GLY A 240 -3.81 -9.47 18.38
CA GLY A 240 -2.97 -10.64 18.15
C GLY A 240 -3.51 -11.59 17.06
N ARG A 241 -4.50 -11.17 16.27
CA ARG A 241 -5.05 -11.99 15.19
C ARG A 241 -4.01 -12.19 14.11
N ARG A 242 -3.96 -13.41 13.58
CA ARG A 242 -3.08 -13.76 12.46
C ARG A 242 -3.95 -14.12 11.28
N HIS A 243 -3.77 -13.41 10.19
CA HIS A 243 -4.33 -13.83 8.92
C HIS A 243 -3.52 -15.02 8.42
N GLY A 244 -4.21 -16.14 8.16
CA GLY A 244 -3.55 -17.37 7.71
C GLY A 244 -2.79 -17.21 6.40
N ILE A 245 -2.12 -18.29 5.97
CA ILE A 245 -1.34 -18.37 4.74
C ILE A 245 -2.16 -17.80 3.57
N TRP A 246 -1.51 -16.96 2.77
CA TRP A 246 -2.07 -16.37 1.57
C TRP A 246 -2.77 -17.42 0.70
N LYS A 247 -4.09 -17.30 0.58
CA LYS A 247 -4.83 -18.01 -0.46
C LYS A 247 -4.78 -17.13 -1.70
N PRO A 248 -4.35 -17.65 -2.87
CA PRO A 248 -4.41 -16.89 -4.11
C PRO A 248 -5.82 -16.31 -4.25
N THR A 249 -5.92 -15.01 -4.46
CA THR A 249 -7.19 -14.40 -4.87
C THR A 249 -7.62 -15.10 -6.16
N GLU A 250 -8.90 -15.43 -6.30
CA GLU A 250 -9.44 -15.90 -7.57
C GLU A 250 -9.13 -14.85 -8.64
N ARG A 251 -8.01 -15.03 -9.30
CA ARG A 251 -7.62 -14.23 -10.46
C ARG A 251 -8.39 -14.86 -11.62
N MET A 252 -9.11 -14.05 -12.39
CA MET A 252 -9.67 -14.56 -13.63
C MET A 252 -8.50 -15.12 -14.44
N ARG A 253 -8.41 -16.44 -14.56
CA ARG A 253 -7.57 -17.10 -15.53
C ARG A 253 -8.19 -16.76 -16.87
N ASN A 254 -7.49 -16.00 -17.66
CA ASN A 254 -7.77 -15.96 -19.09
C ASN A 254 -7.43 -17.36 -19.62
N GLU A 255 -8.45 -18.15 -19.96
CA GLU A 255 -8.33 -19.29 -20.85
C GLU A 255 -7.96 -18.83 -22.23
#